data_5d11d4f571d5caff05cf2b395e736592
#
_entry.id   5d11d4f571d5caff05cf2b395e736592
#
_cell.length_a   1.000
_cell.length_b   1.000
_cell.length_c   1.000
_cell.angle_alpha   90.00
_cell.angle_beta   90.00
_cell.angle_gamma   90.00
#
_symmetry.space_group_name_H-M   'P 1'
#
loop_
_entity.id
_entity.type
_entity.pdbx_description
1 polymer ?
#
loop_
_entity_poly.entity_id
_entity_poly.type
_entity_poly.pdbx_seq_one_letter_code
_entity_poly.pdbx_strand_id
1 'polypeptide(L)'
;HLAMPDFPSSESGLKHFHDVKWLFHLVQGLVILLAYPAATSLWRNVKKGTFGLYRRLYMSLAILPVLIGVVGLFLGFDDFFTLFHEALFPGDSSWLFNPILDPIINVLPEEYFLQCFVIFFIIYEGIMVSLTWLARKQLKMYLKNKE
;
A
#
# COMPACT_ATOMS: atom_id res chain seq x y z
N HIS A 1 7.05 7.05 24.44
CA HIS A 1 8.15 7.99 24.19
C HIS A 1 9.04 7.38 23.09
N LEU A 2 9.14 8.01 21.94
CA LEU A 2 10.14 7.73 20.91
C LEU A 2 11.40 8.56 21.26
N ALA A 3 12.10 8.16 22.32
CA ALA A 3 13.40 8.73 22.62
C ALA A 3 14.45 7.88 21.90
N MET A 4 15.05 8.41 20.87
CA MET A 4 16.23 7.84 20.21
C MET A 4 17.45 8.65 20.63
N PRO A 5 18.31 8.13 21.54
CA PRO A 5 19.43 8.92 22.08
C PRO A 5 20.38 9.43 21.01
N ASP A 6 20.60 8.66 19.96
CA ASP A 6 21.52 8.98 18.87
C ASP A 6 20.89 9.81 17.73
N PHE A 7 19.57 10.00 17.76
CA PHE A 7 18.82 10.76 16.77
C PHE A 7 17.87 11.74 17.48
N PRO A 8 18.37 12.92 17.86
CA PRO A 8 17.50 13.98 18.37
C PRO A 8 16.45 14.32 17.31
N SER A 9 15.26 14.68 17.76
CA SER A 9 14.17 15.04 16.87
C SER A 9 13.55 16.36 17.34
N SER A 10 13.18 17.21 16.39
CA SER A 10 12.41 18.42 16.63
C SER A 10 10.99 18.06 17.12
N GLU A 11 10.27 19.02 17.68
CA GLU A 11 8.85 18.83 18.05
C GLU A 11 8.00 18.48 16.83
N SER A 12 8.29 19.10 15.69
CA SER A 12 7.65 18.82 14.40
C SER A 12 7.92 17.36 13.94
N GLY A 13 9.19 16.92 13.97
CA GLY A 13 9.55 15.56 13.63
C GLY A 13 8.93 14.52 14.56
N LEU A 14 8.90 14.77 15.88
CA LEU A 14 8.21 13.88 16.84
C LEU A 14 6.71 13.81 16.57
N LYS A 15 6.07 14.94 16.20
CA LYS A 15 4.66 14.95 15.79
C LYS A 15 4.44 14.05 14.60
N HIS A 16 5.25 14.18 13.55
CA HIS A 16 5.14 13.34 12.36
C HIS A 16 5.29 11.86 12.69
N PHE A 17 6.29 11.45 13.46
CA PHE A 17 6.45 10.06 13.89
C PHE A 17 5.26 9.54 14.70
N HIS A 18 4.65 10.39 15.53
CA HIS A 18 3.44 10.04 16.25
C HIS A 18 2.27 9.76 15.29
N ASP A 19 2.06 10.63 14.29
CA ASP A 19 0.98 10.52 13.32
C ASP A 19 1.18 9.29 12.41
N VAL A 20 2.41 9.05 11.95
CA VAL A 20 2.78 7.82 11.22
C VAL A 20 2.51 6.57 12.06
N LYS A 21 2.88 6.57 13.35
CA LYS A 21 2.60 5.45 14.26
C LYS A 21 1.09 5.15 14.33
N TRP A 22 0.24 6.17 14.45
CA TRP A 22 -1.20 6.00 14.46
C TRP A 22 -1.73 5.45 13.14
N LEU A 23 -1.19 5.91 12.02
CA LEU A 23 -1.54 5.39 10.70
C LEU A 23 -1.19 3.89 10.58
N PHE A 24 -0.01 3.48 11.07
CA PHE A 24 0.37 2.06 11.14
C PHE A 24 -0.59 1.25 12.00
N HIS A 25 -0.96 1.73 13.18
CA HIS A 25 -1.93 1.02 14.04
C HIS A 25 -3.30 0.92 13.39
N LEU A 26 -3.77 1.96 12.69
CA LEU A 26 -5.00 1.92 11.93
C LEU A 26 -4.95 0.84 10.85
N VAL A 27 -3.90 0.82 10.04
CA VAL A 27 -3.71 -0.19 8.98
C VAL A 27 -3.64 -1.60 9.56
N GLN A 28 -2.88 -1.81 10.64
CA GLN A 28 -2.80 -3.10 11.32
C GLN A 28 -4.17 -3.54 11.84
N GLY A 29 -4.92 -2.65 12.47
CA GLY A 29 -6.27 -2.92 12.95
C GLY A 29 -7.22 -3.30 11.81
N LEU A 30 -7.18 -2.59 10.69
CA LEU A 30 -7.97 -2.92 9.49
C LEU A 30 -7.58 -4.29 8.91
N VAL A 31 -6.29 -4.60 8.84
CA VAL A 31 -5.82 -5.92 8.37
C VAL A 31 -6.35 -7.03 9.27
N ILE A 32 -6.23 -6.91 10.59
CA ILE A 32 -6.73 -7.90 11.55
C ILE A 32 -8.26 -8.06 11.41
N LEU A 33 -9.00 -6.96 11.32
CA LEU A 33 -10.46 -6.97 11.21
C LEU A 33 -10.93 -7.62 9.91
N LEU A 34 -10.26 -7.33 8.79
CA LEU A 34 -10.69 -7.73 7.46
C LEU A 34 -10.10 -9.07 7.00
N ALA A 35 -9.00 -9.55 7.59
CA ALA A 35 -8.33 -10.78 7.17
C ALA A 35 -9.25 -12.02 7.22
N TYR A 36 -9.98 -12.19 8.33
CA TYR A 36 -10.87 -13.35 8.49
C TYR A 36 -12.05 -13.32 7.51
N PRO A 37 -12.86 -12.25 7.39
CA PRO A 37 -13.95 -12.21 6.41
C PRO A 37 -13.45 -12.28 4.96
N ALA A 38 -12.29 -11.70 4.65
CA ALA A 38 -11.70 -11.81 3.32
C ALA A 38 -11.30 -13.25 2.99
N ALA A 39 -10.57 -13.91 3.90
CA ALA A 39 -10.15 -15.31 3.73
C ALA A 39 -11.35 -16.27 3.60
N THR A 40 -12.36 -16.13 4.45
CA THR A 40 -13.57 -16.95 4.41
C THR A 40 -14.39 -16.70 3.15
N SER A 41 -14.49 -15.44 2.70
CA SER A 41 -15.16 -15.09 1.44
C SER A 41 -14.43 -15.71 0.23
N LEU A 42 -13.11 -15.53 0.18
CA LEU A 42 -12.27 -16.11 -0.87
C LEU A 42 -12.43 -17.63 -0.93
N TRP A 43 -12.29 -18.32 0.20
CA TRP A 43 -12.43 -19.77 0.30
C TRP A 43 -13.82 -20.27 -0.14
N ARG A 44 -14.90 -19.60 0.30
CA ARG A 44 -16.27 -19.93 -0.12
C ARG A 44 -16.47 -19.76 -1.61
N ASN A 45 -15.97 -18.67 -2.20
CA ASN A 45 -16.12 -18.41 -3.63
C ASN A 45 -15.33 -19.40 -4.47
N VAL A 46 -14.12 -19.79 -4.02
CA VAL A 46 -13.35 -20.85 -4.69
C VAL A 46 -14.08 -22.19 -4.63
N LYS A 47 -14.59 -22.60 -3.46
CA LYS A 47 -15.33 -23.87 -3.30
C LYS A 47 -16.64 -23.91 -4.11
N LYS A 48 -17.36 -22.79 -4.18
CA LYS A 48 -18.61 -22.70 -4.97
C LYS A 48 -18.37 -22.54 -6.47
N GLY A 49 -17.12 -22.42 -6.93
CA GLY A 49 -16.82 -22.17 -8.34
C GLY A 49 -17.18 -20.75 -8.82
N THR A 50 -17.54 -19.86 -7.91
CA THR A 50 -17.97 -18.48 -8.24
C THR A 50 -16.83 -17.46 -8.23
N PHE A 51 -15.63 -17.85 -7.82
CA PHE A 51 -14.46 -16.96 -7.74
C PHE A 51 -14.15 -16.28 -9.09
N GLY A 52 -14.35 -16.99 -10.20
CA GLY A 52 -14.16 -16.45 -11.55
C GLY A 52 -15.05 -15.26 -11.90
N LEU A 53 -16.20 -15.11 -11.24
CA LEU A 53 -17.13 -13.98 -11.47
C LEU A 53 -16.53 -12.64 -11.01
N TYR A 54 -15.59 -12.67 -10.07
CA TYR A 54 -14.90 -11.48 -9.53
C TYR A 54 -13.67 -11.06 -10.38
N ARG A 55 -13.43 -11.71 -11.54
CA ARG A 55 -12.27 -11.40 -12.41
C ARG A 55 -12.13 -9.91 -12.71
N ARG A 56 -13.25 -9.23 -13.03
CA ARG A 56 -13.21 -7.78 -13.34
C ARG A 56 -12.74 -6.96 -12.16
N LEU A 57 -13.17 -7.30 -10.94
CA LEU A 57 -12.73 -6.64 -9.71
C LEU A 57 -11.21 -6.80 -9.52
N TYR A 58 -10.68 -8.03 -9.63
CA TYR A 58 -9.23 -8.24 -9.49
C TYR A 58 -8.43 -7.50 -10.57
N MET A 59 -8.94 -7.44 -11.81
CA MET A 59 -8.31 -6.66 -12.87
C MET A 59 -8.31 -5.15 -12.55
N SER A 60 -9.41 -4.59 -12.05
CA SER A 60 -9.48 -3.18 -11.68
C SER A 60 -8.53 -2.86 -10.53
N LEU A 61 -8.44 -3.77 -9.54
CA LEU A 61 -7.53 -3.62 -8.41
C LEU A 61 -6.05 -3.74 -8.86
N ALA A 62 -5.72 -4.53 -9.87
CA ALA A 62 -4.39 -4.59 -10.47
C ALA A 62 -4.07 -3.30 -11.26
N ILE A 63 -5.01 -2.77 -12.03
CA ILE A 63 -4.76 -1.60 -12.89
C ILE A 63 -4.54 -0.33 -12.06
N LEU A 64 -5.24 -0.17 -10.93
CA LEU A 64 -5.21 1.07 -10.15
C LEU A 64 -3.80 1.46 -9.67
N PRO A 65 -3.00 0.58 -9.03
CA PRO A 65 -1.63 0.94 -8.64
C PRO A 65 -0.69 1.17 -9.82
N VAL A 66 -0.92 0.49 -10.96
CA VAL A 66 -0.17 0.74 -12.19
C VAL A 66 -0.40 2.18 -12.67
N LEU A 67 -1.65 2.65 -12.66
CA LEU A 67 -1.97 4.04 -13.03
C LEU A 67 -1.31 5.04 -12.07
N ILE A 68 -1.34 4.76 -10.77
CA ILE A 68 -0.66 5.59 -9.75
C ILE A 68 0.85 5.59 -10.01
N GLY A 69 1.47 4.44 -10.27
CA GLY A 69 2.88 4.33 -10.58
C GLY A 69 3.28 5.09 -11.87
N VAL A 70 2.43 5.04 -12.90
CA VAL A 70 2.65 5.80 -14.13
C VAL A 70 2.60 7.31 -13.85
N VAL A 71 1.64 7.78 -13.06
CA VAL A 71 1.58 9.20 -12.63
C VAL A 71 2.86 9.57 -11.87
N GLY A 72 3.31 8.73 -10.93
CA GLY A 72 4.54 8.95 -10.19
C GLY A 72 5.78 9.03 -11.09
N LEU A 73 5.85 8.20 -12.16
CA LEU A 73 6.94 8.26 -13.12
C LEU A 73 6.97 9.57 -13.93
N PHE A 74 5.81 10.14 -14.24
CA PHE A 74 5.72 11.42 -14.96
C PHE A 74 6.02 12.63 -14.07
N LEU A 75 5.63 12.59 -12.80
CA LEU A 75 5.88 13.66 -11.84
C LEU A 75 7.34 13.67 -11.35
N GLY A 76 7.99 12.52 -11.30
CA GLY A 76 9.19 12.29 -10.51
C GLY A 76 8.86 11.88 -9.09
N PHE A 77 9.83 11.23 -8.42
CA PHE A 77 9.56 10.65 -7.10
C PHE A 77 9.39 11.72 -6.03
N ASP A 78 10.12 12.82 -6.07
CA ASP A 78 10.07 13.92 -5.10
C ASP A 78 8.68 14.53 -5.05
N ASP A 79 8.10 14.87 -6.21
CA ASP A 79 6.74 15.40 -6.30
C ASP A 79 5.69 14.36 -5.91
N PHE A 80 5.88 13.10 -6.31
CA PHE A 80 5.01 12.01 -5.89
C PHE A 80 5.05 11.80 -4.38
N PHE A 81 6.23 11.86 -3.77
CA PHE A 81 6.44 11.73 -2.33
C PHE A 81 5.77 12.87 -1.55
N THR A 82 5.88 14.08 -2.08
CA THR A 82 5.18 15.26 -1.55
C THR A 82 3.66 15.07 -1.59
N LEU A 83 3.10 14.73 -2.75
CA LEU A 83 1.66 14.48 -2.91
C LEU A 83 1.15 13.35 -2.01
N PHE A 84 1.95 12.31 -1.82
CA PHE A 84 1.63 11.21 -0.92
C PHE A 84 1.50 11.70 0.53
N HIS A 85 2.43 12.57 0.98
CA HIS A 85 2.36 13.14 2.33
C HIS A 85 1.19 14.11 2.49
N GLU A 86 0.94 14.98 1.51
CA GLU A 86 -0.20 15.89 1.52
C GLU A 86 -1.55 15.15 1.56
N ALA A 87 -1.65 14.00 0.88
CA ALA A 87 -2.85 13.18 0.90
C ALA A 87 -3.07 12.48 2.25
N LEU A 88 -2.00 12.04 2.93
CA LEU A 88 -2.08 11.37 4.23
C LEU A 88 -2.16 12.34 5.41
N PHE A 89 -1.54 13.50 5.29
CA PHE A 89 -1.41 14.52 6.33
C PHE A 89 -1.85 15.91 5.81
N PRO A 90 -3.12 16.08 5.45
CA PRO A 90 -3.60 17.31 4.80
C PRO A 90 -3.42 18.53 5.70
N GLY A 91 -2.71 19.54 5.17
CA GLY A 91 -2.44 20.79 5.88
C GLY A 91 -1.35 20.69 6.95
N ASP A 92 -0.65 19.57 7.06
CA ASP A 92 0.47 19.37 7.98
C ASP A 92 1.80 19.35 7.22
N SER A 93 2.77 20.09 7.70
CA SER A 93 4.14 20.14 7.16
C SER A 93 5.18 19.47 8.07
N SER A 94 4.74 18.75 9.09
CA SER A 94 5.64 18.13 10.09
C SER A 94 6.54 17.02 9.49
N TRP A 95 6.22 16.51 8.32
CA TRP A 95 7.00 15.55 7.55
C TRP A 95 8.21 16.16 6.82
N LEU A 96 8.29 17.50 6.72
CA LEU A 96 9.44 18.22 6.17
C LEU A 96 10.54 18.32 7.23
N PHE A 97 11.36 17.29 7.31
CA PHE A 97 12.43 17.22 8.30
C PHE A 97 13.58 18.18 7.98
N ASN A 98 14.13 18.75 9.04
CA ASN A 98 15.36 19.53 8.96
C ASN A 98 16.56 18.60 9.25
N PRO A 99 17.53 18.41 8.34
CA PRO A 99 18.64 17.49 8.54
C PRO A 99 19.53 17.77 9.76
N ILE A 100 19.51 19.01 10.29
CA ILE A 100 20.26 19.41 11.47
C ILE A 100 19.49 19.07 12.75
N LEU A 101 18.18 19.31 12.76
CA LEU A 101 17.32 19.09 13.94
C LEU A 101 16.78 17.67 14.01
N ASP A 102 16.62 17.03 12.83
CA ASP A 102 16.07 15.69 12.65
C ASP A 102 17.04 14.82 11.84
N PRO A 103 18.23 14.48 12.39
CA PRO A 103 19.28 13.76 11.65
C PRO A 103 18.86 12.36 11.18
N ILE A 104 17.73 11.83 11.62
CA ILE A 104 17.15 10.57 11.14
C ILE A 104 16.90 10.58 9.63
N ILE A 105 16.64 11.76 9.02
CA ILE A 105 16.44 11.86 7.57
C ILE A 105 17.71 11.49 6.77
N ASN A 106 18.89 11.59 7.38
CA ASN A 106 20.13 11.20 6.72
C ASN A 106 20.32 9.68 6.61
N VAL A 107 19.58 8.91 7.42
CA VAL A 107 19.57 7.43 7.39
C VAL A 107 18.28 6.85 6.79
N LEU A 108 17.27 7.69 6.61
CA LEU A 108 16.03 7.39 5.92
C LEU A 108 15.83 8.36 4.73
N PRO A 109 16.73 8.31 3.74
CA PRO A 109 16.62 9.19 2.58
C PRO A 109 15.42 8.79 1.71
N GLU A 110 15.04 9.68 0.82
CA GLU A 110 13.88 9.52 -0.05
C GLU A 110 13.97 8.28 -0.95
N GLU A 111 15.17 7.93 -1.40
CA GLU A 111 15.46 6.73 -2.19
C GLU A 111 15.14 5.43 -1.44
N TYR A 112 15.27 5.42 -0.12
CA TYR A 112 14.86 4.27 0.69
C TYR A 112 13.36 4.03 0.57
N PHE A 113 12.56 5.09 0.64
CA PHE A 113 11.11 5.00 0.48
C PHE A 113 10.72 4.59 -0.93
N LEU A 114 11.40 5.11 -1.96
CA LEU A 114 11.21 4.66 -3.35
C LEU A 114 11.40 3.14 -3.47
N GLN A 115 12.46 2.60 -2.88
CA GLN A 115 12.70 1.15 -2.89
C GLN A 115 11.57 0.38 -2.19
N CYS A 116 11.08 0.88 -1.05
CA CYS A 116 9.94 0.28 -0.35
C CYS A 116 8.67 0.29 -1.21
N PHE A 117 8.37 1.39 -1.90
CA PHE A 117 7.23 1.48 -2.83
C PHE A 117 7.37 0.49 -3.99
N VAL A 118 8.56 0.37 -4.59
CA VAL A 118 8.82 -0.57 -5.70
C VAL A 118 8.64 -2.01 -5.25
N ILE A 119 9.19 -2.40 -4.10
CA ILE A 119 9.05 -3.76 -3.55
C ILE A 119 7.59 -4.07 -3.26
N PHE A 120 6.88 -3.15 -2.60
CA PHE A 120 5.45 -3.30 -2.32
C PHE A 120 4.64 -3.46 -3.62
N PHE A 121 4.91 -2.62 -4.62
CA PHE A 121 4.26 -2.67 -5.93
C PHE A 121 4.47 -4.03 -6.60
N ILE A 122 5.70 -4.55 -6.66
CA ILE A 122 6.00 -5.85 -7.27
C ILE A 122 5.24 -6.98 -6.57
N ILE A 123 5.24 -7.01 -5.23
CA ILE A 123 4.54 -8.03 -4.45
C ILE A 123 3.03 -7.94 -4.70
N TYR A 124 2.47 -6.73 -4.63
CA TYR A 124 1.04 -6.49 -4.82
C TYR A 124 0.59 -6.93 -6.22
N GLU A 125 1.29 -6.49 -7.26
CA GLU A 125 0.96 -6.86 -8.65
C GLU A 125 1.12 -8.36 -8.90
N GLY A 126 2.13 -8.98 -8.34
CA GLY A 126 2.30 -10.43 -8.39
C GLY A 126 1.09 -11.18 -7.83
N ILE A 127 0.56 -10.72 -6.70
CA ILE A 127 -0.66 -11.29 -6.08
C ILE A 127 -1.87 -11.03 -6.98
N MET A 128 -2.10 -9.80 -7.44
CA MET A 128 -3.29 -9.43 -8.23
C MET A 128 -3.32 -10.10 -9.60
N VAL A 129 -2.17 -10.21 -10.27
CA VAL A 129 -2.04 -10.96 -11.53
C VAL A 129 -2.34 -12.43 -11.32
N SER A 130 -1.84 -13.04 -10.24
CA SER A 130 -2.11 -14.43 -9.88
C SER A 130 -3.60 -14.68 -9.61
N LEU A 131 -4.24 -13.81 -8.83
CA LEU A 131 -5.69 -13.88 -8.57
C LEU A 131 -6.51 -13.72 -9.86
N THR A 132 -6.13 -12.78 -10.71
CA THR A 132 -6.79 -12.56 -12.01
C THR A 132 -6.66 -13.78 -12.93
N TRP A 133 -5.48 -14.39 -12.98
CA TRP A 133 -5.24 -15.60 -13.77
C TRP A 133 -6.07 -16.79 -13.26
N LEU A 134 -6.09 -17.03 -11.94
CA LEU A 134 -6.91 -18.06 -11.32
C LEU A 134 -8.40 -17.83 -11.58
N ALA A 135 -8.87 -16.58 -11.46
CA ALA A 135 -10.25 -16.22 -11.74
C ALA A 135 -10.64 -16.46 -13.20
N ARG A 136 -9.73 -16.16 -14.16
CA ARG A 136 -9.94 -16.46 -15.58
C ARG A 136 -10.08 -17.98 -15.82
N LYS A 137 -9.21 -18.77 -15.20
CA LYS A 137 -9.25 -20.24 -15.33
C LYS A 137 -10.57 -20.80 -14.81
N GLN A 138 -10.99 -20.36 -13.62
CA GLN A 138 -12.23 -20.85 -13.02
C GLN A 138 -13.48 -20.38 -13.78
N LEU A 139 -13.49 -19.16 -14.29
CA LEU A 139 -14.60 -18.67 -15.12
C LEU A 139 -14.80 -19.50 -16.38
N LYS A 140 -13.72 -19.90 -17.06
CA LYS A 140 -13.79 -20.78 -18.23
C LYS A 140 -14.41 -22.13 -17.88
N MET A 141 -14.02 -22.73 -16.75
CA MET A 141 -14.60 -24.00 -16.28
C MET A 141 -16.08 -23.86 -15.93
N TYR A 142 -16.44 -22.76 -15.25
CA TYR A 142 -17.82 -22.49 -14.87
C TYR A 142 -18.75 -22.35 -16.08
N LEU A 143 -18.32 -21.65 -17.13
CA LEU A 143 -19.11 -21.49 -18.36
C LEU A 143 -19.24 -22.81 -19.11
N LYS A 144 -18.17 -23.58 -19.23
CA LYS A 144 -18.19 -24.91 -19.92
C LYS A 144 -19.14 -25.90 -19.25
N ASN A 145 -19.33 -25.82 -17.93
CA ASN A 145 -20.23 -26.75 -17.21
C ASN A 145 -21.72 -26.34 -17.31
N LYS A 146 -22.01 -25.19 -17.92
CA LYS A 146 -23.38 -24.71 -18.13
C LYS A 146 -23.91 -24.95 -19.57
N GLU A 147 -23.01 -25.27 -20.49
CA GLU A 147 -23.35 -25.75 -21.85
C GLU A 147 -23.66 -27.26 -21.83
#